data_3f826a08748b76a53d4b849350099f23
#
_entry.id   3f826a08748b76a53d4b849350099f23
#
_cell.length_a   1.000
_cell.length_b   1.000
_cell.length_c   1.000
_cell.angle_alpha   90.00
_cell.angle_beta   90.00
_cell.angle_gamma   90.00
#
_symmetry.space_group_name_H-M   'P 1'
#
loop_
_entity.id
_entity.type
_entity.pdbx_description
1 polymer ?
#
loop_
_entity_poly.entity_id
_entity_poly.type
_entity_poly.pdbx_seq_one_letter_code
_entity_poly.pdbx_strand_id
1 'polypeptide(L)'
;MTTHDVLILGAGPAGLAAAVELKRLGIRDVVVLEREQHAGGVPRHCGHAGFGWKEFRRVLTGPSYAERMVHAAAGVDIRTGTTALALEADGRVKAVTPRGIETITGRRVLLALGTRETPRSARLVSGTRPWGVFTTGALQQLVYLARTTPCTRAVIVGTELVAFSSLLTMRHAGIKPVAMIEESDRIVAPRPGGWIARMAFGARVLERTRVVAIHGAGKVSGLEVERDGAREVIACDGIVFSGRFVPETAIVRPSHLEIDPATGGPVIDQYGRCSDPTYFAAGNLLRPVEASWTAWGEGR
;
A
#
# COMPACT_ATOMS: atom_id res chain seq x y z
N MET A 1 1.77 -29.48 -15.32
CA MET A 1 2.01 -28.02 -15.18
C MET A 1 1.09 -27.33 -16.19
N THR A 2 0.22 -26.46 -15.74
CA THR A 2 -0.63 -25.66 -16.64
C THR A 2 0.12 -24.38 -17.02
N THR A 3 0.26 -24.11 -18.32
CA THR A 3 0.86 -22.89 -18.84
C THR A 3 -0.24 -21.98 -19.33
N HIS A 4 -0.32 -20.77 -18.78
CA HIS A 4 -1.28 -19.73 -19.15
C HIS A 4 -0.67 -18.73 -20.14
N ASP A 5 -1.51 -18.07 -20.95
CA ASP A 5 -1.01 -17.03 -21.87
C ASP A 5 -0.43 -15.84 -21.07
N VAL A 6 -1.18 -15.38 -20.05
CA VAL A 6 -0.72 -14.29 -19.16
C VAL A 6 -1.00 -14.64 -17.71
N LEU A 7 0.03 -14.50 -16.87
CA LEU A 7 -0.04 -14.61 -15.42
C LEU A 7 0.16 -13.23 -14.79
N ILE A 8 -0.79 -12.76 -14.00
CA ILE A 8 -0.73 -11.46 -13.33
C ILE A 8 -0.54 -11.67 -11.83
N LEU A 9 0.46 -11.04 -11.23
CA LEU A 9 0.73 -11.13 -9.79
C LEU A 9 0.26 -9.85 -9.09
N GLY A 10 -0.89 -9.95 -8.40
CA GLY A 10 -1.56 -8.89 -7.68
C GLY A 10 -2.86 -8.42 -8.35
N ALA A 11 -3.96 -8.51 -7.60
CA ALA A 11 -5.30 -8.06 -8.02
C ALA A 11 -5.63 -6.65 -7.50
N GLY A 12 -4.66 -5.75 -7.50
CA GLY A 12 -4.86 -4.31 -7.27
C GLY A 12 -5.26 -3.57 -8.55
N PRO A 13 -5.31 -2.21 -8.53
CA PRO A 13 -5.71 -1.40 -9.68
C PRO A 13 -4.96 -1.74 -10.97
N ALA A 14 -3.63 -1.84 -10.95
CA ALA A 14 -2.84 -2.15 -12.14
C ALA A 14 -3.12 -3.56 -12.69
N GLY A 15 -3.12 -4.58 -11.82
CA GLY A 15 -3.35 -5.97 -12.25
C GLY A 15 -4.75 -6.21 -12.78
N LEU A 16 -5.78 -5.63 -12.13
CA LEU A 16 -7.16 -5.73 -12.61
C LEU A 16 -7.36 -4.96 -13.91
N ALA A 17 -6.72 -3.79 -14.08
CA ALA A 17 -6.76 -3.05 -15.34
C ALA A 17 -6.16 -3.86 -16.51
N ALA A 18 -5.01 -4.48 -16.28
CA ALA A 18 -4.37 -5.36 -17.25
C ALA A 18 -5.28 -6.54 -17.62
N ALA A 19 -5.87 -7.19 -16.63
CA ALA A 19 -6.80 -8.31 -16.85
C ALA A 19 -8.01 -7.91 -17.71
N VAL A 20 -8.60 -6.74 -17.43
CA VAL A 20 -9.72 -6.17 -18.20
C VAL A 20 -9.31 -5.90 -19.64
N GLU A 21 -8.14 -5.27 -19.84
CA GLU A 21 -7.68 -4.89 -21.18
C GLU A 21 -7.28 -6.11 -22.01
N LEU A 22 -6.56 -7.07 -21.43
CA LEU A 22 -6.22 -8.34 -22.09
C LEU A 22 -7.47 -9.09 -22.56
N LYS A 23 -8.49 -9.14 -21.71
CA LYS A 23 -9.79 -9.74 -22.07
C LYS A 23 -10.45 -8.99 -23.24
N ARG A 24 -10.42 -7.64 -23.20
CA ARG A 24 -10.94 -6.79 -24.29
C ARG A 24 -10.22 -7.05 -25.62
N LEU A 25 -8.92 -7.33 -25.56
CA LEU A 25 -8.09 -7.69 -26.72
C LEU A 25 -8.26 -9.15 -27.19
N GLY A 26 -9.11 -9.93 -26.54
CA GLY A 26 -9.41 -11.31 -26.92
C GLY A 26 -8.46 -12.37 -26.32
N ILE A 27 -7.54 -11.99 -25.44
CA ILE A 27 -6.69 -12.95 -24.71
C ILE A 27 -7.59 -13.64 -23.65
N ARG A 28 -7.76 -14.95 -23.77
CA ARG A 28 -8.73 -15.69 -22.94
C ARG A 28 -8.11 -16.36 -21.72
N ASP A 29 -6.87 -16.83 -21.84
CA ASP A 29 -6.17 -17.56 -20.78
C ASP A 29 -5.31 -16.60 -19.93
N VAL A 30 -6.01 -15.78 -19.16
CA VAL A 30 -5.43 -14.82 -18.21
C VAL A 30 -5.76 -15.26 -16.78
N VAL A 31 -4.73 -15.44 -15.97
CA VAL A 31 -4.86 -15.79 -14.55
C VAL A 31 -4.27 -14.68 -13.68
N VAL A 32 -5.01 -14.26 -12.67
CA VAL A 32 -4.55 -13.28 -11.67
C VAL A 32 -4.36 -13.99 -10.33
N LEU A 33 -3.16 -13.90 -9.76
CA LEU A 33 -2.87 -14.40 -8.41
C LEU A 33 -2.97 -13.27 -7.40
N GLU A 34 -3.77 -13.47 -6.34
CA GLU A 34 -3.94 -12.50 -5.25
C GLU A 34 -3.70 -13.19 -3.90
N ARG A 35 -2.78 -12.63 -3.12
CA ARG A 35 -2.43 -13.18 -1.79
C ARG A 35 -3.55 -13.02 -0.76
N GLU A 36 -4.31 -11.94 -0.85
CA GLU A 36 -5.45 -11.69 0.04
C GLU A 36 -6.64 -12.60 -0.30
N GLN A 37 -7.56 -12.74 0.65
CA GLN A 37 -8.80 -13.51 0.43
C GLN A 37 -9.77 -12.82 -0.55
N HIS A 38 -9.55 -11.55 -0.85
CA HIS A 38 -10.40 -10.75 -1.72
C HIS A 38 -9.53 -9.88 -2.63
N ALA A 39 -9.87 -9.82 -3.90
CA ALA A 39 -9.26 -8.93 -4.88
C ALA A 39 -9.64 -7.45 -4.65
N GLY A 40 -8.89 -6.52 -5.26
CA GLY A 40 -9.13 -5.08 -5.21
C GLY A 40 -7.95 -4.28 -4.63
N GLY A 41 -6.98 -4.94 -3.99
CA GLY A 41 -5.75 -4.33 -3.47
C GLY A 41 -5.99 -3.29 -2.37
N VAL A 42 -5.07 -2.33 -2.22
CA VAL A 42 -5.08 -1.28 -1.19
C VAL A 42 -6.40 -0.48 -1.11
N PRO A 43 -7.09 -0.12 -2.19
CA PRO A 43 -8.36 0.59 -2.10
C PRO A 43 -9.40 -0.07 -1.19
N ARG A 44 -9.40 -1.39 -1.03
CA ARG A 44 -10.36 -2.14 -0.18
C ARG A 44 -10.42 -1.62 1.25
N HIS A 45 -9.33 -1.12 1.80
CA HIS A 45 -9.27 -0.59 3.16
C HIS A 45 -9.13 0.94 3.24
N CYS A 46 -9.18 1.64 2.11
CA CYS A 46 -9.21 3.10 2.08
C CYS A 46 -10.65 3.62 2.15
N GLY A 47 -11.23 3.72 3.36
CA GLY A 47 -12.65 4.04 3.55
C GLY A 47 -13.08 5.48 3.18
N HIS A 48 -12.15 6.34 2.76
CA HIS A 48 -12.46 7.71 2.33
C HIS A 48 -12.86 7.78 0.84
N ALA A 49 -13.52 8.85 0.45
CA ALA A 49 -13.84 9.18 -0.94
C ALA A 49 -12.61 9.71 -1.70
N GLY A 50 -12.69 9.75 -3.03
CA GLY A 50 -11.66 10.29 -3.91
C GLY A 50 -11.19 9.30 -4.99
N PHE A 51 -11.79 8.13 -5.05
CA PHE A 51 -11.49 7.09 -6.04
C PHE A 51 -12.48 7.14 -7.22
N GLY A 52 -12.07 6.63 -8.38
CA GLY A 52 -12.94 6.27 -9.50
C GLY A 52 -13.36 7.40 -10.42
N TRP A 53 -12.97 8.65 -10.17
CA TRP A 53 -13.36 9.77 -11.02
C TRP A 53 -12.85 9.64 -12.47
N LYS A 54 -11.61 9.28 -12.65
CA LYS A 54 -11.03 9.15 -14.00
C LYS A 54 -11.51 7.90 -14.71
N GLU A 55 -11.57 6.77 -14.00
CA GLU A 55 -11.87 5.44 -14.56
C GLU A 55 -13.37 5.24 -14.79
N PHE A 56 -14.17 5.65 -13.82
CA PHE A 56 -15.60 5.35 -13.81
C PHE A 56 -16.51 6.59 -13.88
N ARG A 57 -15.94 7.81 -13.98
CA ARG A 57 -16.67 9.08 -13.95
C ARG A 57 -17.56 9.23 -12.70
N ARG A 58 -17.14 8.66 -11.59
CA ARG A 58 -17.85 8.69 -10.29
C ARG A 58 -16.86 8.85 -9.17
N VAL A 59 -17.22 9.64 -8.16
CA VAL A 59 -16.47 9.72 -6.90
C VAL A 59 -16.94 8.59 -6.00
N LEU A 60 -16.05 7.66 -5.72
CA LEU A 60 -16.28 6.44 -4.93
C LEU A 60 -15.43 6.45 -3.67
N THR A 61 -15.84 5.67 -2.66
CA THR A 61 -14.95 5.25 -1.58
C THR A 61 -14.00 4.17 -2.09
N GLY A 62 -12.89 3.94 -1.40
CA GLY A 62 -11.94 2.91 -1.79
C GLY A 62 -12.58 1.51 -1.90
N PRO A 63 -13.37 1.01 -0.93
CA PRO A 63 -14.08 -0.26 -1.05
C PRO A 63 -14.98 -0.35 -2.28
N SER A 64 -15.83 0.66 -2.52
CA SER A 64 -16.72 0.68 -3.69
C SER A 64 -15.96 0.75 -5.01
N TYR A 65 -14.81 1.42 -5.02
CA TYR A 65 -13.90 1.43 -6.16
C TYR A 65 -13.30 0.04 -6.41
N ALA A 66 -12.82 -0.63 -5.35
CA ALA A 66 -12.28 -1.99 -5.43
C ALA A 66 -13.31 -2.99 -5.97
N GLU A 67 -14.54 -2.96 -5.44
CA GLU A 67 -15.65 -3.80 -5.93
C GLU A 67 -15.93 -3.56 -7.43
N ARG A 68 -15.92 -2.30 -7.85
CA ARG A 68 -16.16 -1.94 -9.24
C ARG A 68 -15.05 -2.40 -10.19
N MET A 69 -13.78 -2.34 -9.75
CA MET A 69 -12.66 -2.89 -10.51
C MET A 69 -12.78 -4.41 -10.67
N VAL A 70 -13.10 -5.12 -9.59
CA VAL A 70 -13.29 -6.57 -9.61
C VAL A 70 -14.47 -6.95 -10.52
N HIS A 71 -15.57 -6.20 -10.46
CA HIS A 71 -16.70 -6.41 -11.35
C HIS A 71 -16.34 -6.18 -12.83
N ALA A 72 -15.54 -5.18 -13.13
CA ALA A 72 -15.05 -4.93 -14.50
C ALA A 72 -14.20 -6.10 -15.03
N ALA A 73 -13.48 -6.79 -14.15
CA ALA A 73 -12.68 -7.98 -14.47
C ALA A 73 -13.51 -9.30 -14.44
N ALA A 74 -14.84 -9.22 -14.41
CA ALA A 74 -15.69 -10.40 -14.38
C ALA A 74 -15.39 -11.37 -15.55
N GLY A 75 -15.27 -12.67 -15.23
CA GLY A 75 -14.91 -13.73 -16.18
C GLY A 75 -13.39 -13.86 -16.45
N VAL A 76 -12.53 -13.18 -15.69
CA VAL A 76 -11.10 -13.49 -15.57
C VAL A 76 -10.91 -14.47 -14.40
N ASP A 77 -10.00 -15.44 -14.52
CA ASP A 77 -9.63 -16.36 -13.43
C ASP A 77 -8.81 -15.61 -12.38
N ILE A 78 -9.44 -15.17 -11.29
CA ILE A 78 -8.78 -14.50 -10.16
C ILE A 78 -8.68 -15.50 -9.00
N ARG A 79 -7.45 -15.94 -8.71
CA ARG A 79 -7.14 -16.91 -7.65
C ARG A 79 -6.71 -16.17 -6.39
N THR A 80 -7.64 -15.95 -5.48
CA THR A 80 -7.38 -15.35 -4.15
C THR A 80 -6.77 -16.38 -3.19
N GLY A 81 -6.17 -15.90 -2.08
CA GLY A 81 -5.44 -16.76 -1.14
C GLY A 81 -4.22 -17.45 -1.77
N THR A 82 -3.71 -16.89 -2.87
CA THR A 82 -2.60 -17.45 -3.64
C THR A 82 -1.40 -16.51 -3.61
N THR A 83 -0.36 -16.89 -2.88
CA THR A 83 0.82 -16.05 -2.64
C THR A 83 1.99 -16.51 -3.49
N ALA A 84 2.47 -15.65 -4.40
CA ALA A 84 3.71 -15.89 -5.12
C ALA A 84 4.91 -15.85 -4.16
N LEU A 85 5.77 -16.88 -4.21
CA LEU A 85 6.95 -17.04 -3.36
C LEU A 85 8.26 -16.74 -4.08
N ALA A 86 8.36 -17.14 -5.35
CA ALA A 86 9.56 -16.97 -6.14
C ALA A 86 9.24 -16.82 -7.62
N LEU A 87 10.08 -16.05 -8.32
CA LEU A 87 10.06 -15.87 -9.76
C LEU A 87 11.25 -16.65 -10.34
N GLU A 88 10.98 -17.52 -11.30
CA GLU A 88 11.98 -18.34 -11.97
C GLU A 88 12.00 -17.99 -13.47
N ALA A 89 13.05 -18.36 -14.19
CA ALA A 89 13.12 -18.17 -15.64
C ALA A 89 11.93 -18.85 -16.37
N ASP A 90 11.69 -18.45 -17.61
CA ASP A 90 10.64 -19.00 -18.48
C ASP A 90 9.20 -18.80 -17.92
N GLY A 91 8.98 -17.71 -17.17
CA GLY A 91 7.68 -17.34 -16.65
C GLY A 91 7.11 -18.27 -15.58
N ARG A 92 7.94 -19.08 -14.93
CA ARG A 92 7.55 -19.95 -13.83
C ARG A 92 7.47 -19.17 -12.53
N VAL A 93 6.35 -19.30 -11.85
CA VAL A 93 6.11 -18.68 -10.54
C VAL A 93 5.78 -19.77 -9.53
N LYS A 94 6.61 -19.90 -8.50
CA LYS A 94 6.30 -20.75 -7.35
C LYS A 94 5.32 -20.01 -6.44
N ALA A 95 4.20 -20.63 -6.10
CA ALA A 95 3.15 -20.04 -5.29
C ALA A 95 2.64 -20.99 -4.20
N VAL A 96 2.23 -20.42 -3.07
CA VAL A 96 1.37 -21.10 -2.07
C VAL A 96 -0.07 -20.87 -2.46
N THR A 97 -0.81 -21.95 -2.59
CA THR A 97 -2.24 -21.97 -2.87
C THR A 97 -2.98 -22.65 -1.72
N PRO A 98 -4.31 -22.60 -1.66
CA PRO A 98 -5.07 -23.40 -0.68
C PRO A 98 -4.82 -24.93 -0.77
N ARG A 99 -4.27 -25.42 -1.88
CA ARG A 99 -3.94 -26.84 -2.09
C ARG A 99 -2.49 -27.18 -1.75
N GLY A 100 -1.64 -26.19 -1.45
CA GLY A 100 -0.22 -26.37 -1.16
C GLY A 100 0.69 -25.55 -2.08
N ILE A 101 1.95 -25.94 -2.20
CA ILE A 101 2.92 -25.26 -3.05
C ILE A 101 2.81 -25.78 -4.47
N GLU A 102 2.60 -24.89 -5.42
CA GLU A 102 2.45 -25.17 -6.84
C GLU A 102 3.40 -24.31 -7.67
N THR A 103 3.77 -24.77 -8.86
CA THR A 103 4.43 -23.95 -9.89
C THR A 103 3.40 -23.65 -10.98
N ILE A 104 3.13 -22.37 -11.17
CA ILE A 104 2.21 -21.85 -12.19
C ILE A 104 3.04 -21.12 -13.23
N THR A 105 2.82 -21.39 -14.52
CA THR A 105 3.63 -20.84 -15.62
C THR A 105 2.78 -19.89 -16.45
N GLY A 106 3.32 -18.72 -16.78
CA GLY A 106 2.77 -17.79 -17.75
C GLY A 106 3.73 -17.59 -18.93
N ARG A 107 3.22 -17.61 -20.16
CA ARG A 107 4.02 -17.19 -21.33
C ARG A 107 4.48 -15.74 -21.19
N ARG A 108 3.70 -14.93 -20.49
CA ARG A 108 4.06 -13.59 -20.01
C ARG A 108 3.61 -13.46 -18.55
N VAL A 109 4.40 -12.78 -17.74
CA VAL A 109 4.12 -12.55 -16.33
C VAL A 109 4.11 -11.06 -16.06
N LEU A 110 3.00 -10.51 -15.54
CA LEU A 110 2.90 -9.12 -15.12
C LEU A 110 3.05 -9.02 -13.59
N LEU A 111 4.04 -8.27 -13.14
CA LEU A 111 4.25 -7.92 -11.75
C LEU A 111 3.46 -6.66 -11.40
N ALA A 112 2.32 -6.81 -10.75
CA ALA A 112 1.46 -5.73 -10.25
C ALA A 112 1.41 -5.73 -8.72
N LEU A 113 2.57 -5.93 -8.07
CA LEU A 113 2.73 -6.20 -6.64
C LEU A 113 2.47 -5.00 -5.74
N GLY A 114 2.48 -3.79 -6.32
CA GLY A 114 2.21 -2.54 -5.61
C GLY A 114 3.35 -2.09 -4.72
N THR A 115 3.01 -1.45 -3.61
CA THR A 115 3.92 -0.79 -2.69
C THR A 115 3.53 -1.07 -1.25
N ARG A 116 4.46 -0.82 -0.33
CA ARG A 116 4.22 -0.85 1.12
C ARG A 116 4.82 0.37 1.80
N GLU A 117 4.25 0.75 2.91
CA GLU A 117 4.81 1.78 3.78
C GLU A 117 6.01 1.23 4.55
N THR A 118 7.00 2.07 4.77
CA THR A 118 8.17 1.74 5.60
C THR A 118 7.77 1.67 7.07
N PRO A 119 7.85 0.50 7.72
CA PRO A 119 7.46 0.34 9.13
C PRO A 119 8.51 0.95 10.07
N ARG A 120 8.15 1.05 11.36
CA ARG A 120 9.02 1.54 12.42
C ARG A 120 10.44 0.98 12.36
N SER A 121 10.57 -0.35 12.18
CA SER A 121 11.88 -1.02 12.21
C SER A 121 12.82 -0.51 11.12
N ALA A 122 12.31 -0.29 9.92
CA ALA A 122 13.11 0.25 8.80
C ALA A 122 13.34 1.77 8.91
N ARG A 123 12.59 2.46 9.77
CA ARG A 123 12.82 3.88 10.10
C ARG A 123 13.82 4.06 11.26
N LEU A 124 14.31 2.96 11.84
CA LEU A 124 15.28 2.92 12.94
C LEU A 124 14.85 3.73 14.18
N VAL A 125 13.55 3.78 14.46
CA VAL A 125 13.01 4.50 15.61
C VAL A 125 13.28 3.73 16.90
N SER A 126 13.95 4.36 17.84
CA SER A 126 14.38 3.81 19.13
C SER A 126 13.23 3.59 20.12
N GLY A 127 13.53 3.05 21.28
CA GLY A 127 12.61 2.83 22.41
C GLY A 127 12.08 1.40 22.50
N THR A 128 11.09 1.19 23.35
CA THR A 128 10.48 -0.11 23.61
C THR A 128 9.65 -0.59 22.40
N ARG A 129 9.21 -1.85 22.41
CA ARG A 129 8.42 -2.46 21.31
C ARG A 129 7.00 -2.82 21.77
N PRO A 130 6.19 -1.85 22.18
CA PRO A 130 4.85 -2.09 22.65
C PRO A 130 3.88 -2.34 21.48
N TRP A 131 2.73 -2.94 21.76
CA TRP A 131 1.57 -2.92 20.88
C TRP A 131 1.02 -1.50 20.72
N GLY A 132 0.48 -1.17 19.54
CA GLY A 132 -0.09 0.15 19.26
C GLY A 132 0.73 0.97 18.26
N VAL A 133 1.69 0.34 17.57
CA VAL A 133 2.49 1.00 16.51
C VAL A 133 2.07 0.41 15.17
N PHE A 134 1.56 1.27 14.27
CA PHE A 134 0.97 0.91 12.99
C PHE A 134 1.62 1.68 11.84
N THR A 135 1.46 1.18 10.62
CA THR A 135 1.47 2.01 9.41
C THR A 135 0.05 2.48 9.10
N THR A 136 -0.13 3.44 8.19
CA THR A 136 -1.48 3.88 7.76
C THR A 136 -2.29 2.72 7.23
N GLY A 137 -1.71 1.91 6.34
CA GLY A 137 -2.39 0.75 5.78
C GLY A 137 -2.80 -0.28 6.84
N ALA A 138 -1.93 -0.53 7.84
CA ALA A 138 -2.27 -1.42 8.96
C ALA A 138 -3.43 -0.88 9.80
N LEU A 139 -3.43 0.42 10.12
CA LEU A 139 -4.55 1.05 10.83
C LEU A 139 -5.85 0.91 10.02
N GLN A 140 -5.81 1.20 8.73
CA GLN A 140 -6.96 1.10 7.85
C GLN A 140 -7.49 -0.33 7.75
N GLN A 141 -6.63 -1.35 7.64
CA GLN A 141 -7.05 -2.75 7.64
C GLN A 141 -7.73 -3.14 8.94
N LEU A 142 -7.18 -2.75 10.09
CA LEU A 142 -7.79 -3.00 11.40
C LEU A 142 -9.18 -2.36 11.51
N VAL A 143 -9.33 -1.11 11.05
CA VAL A 143 -10.59 -0.39 11.15
C VAL A 143 -11.62 -0.87 10.13
N TYR A 144 -11.28 -0.94 8.84
CA TYR A 144 -12.26 -1.20 7.79
C TYR A 144 -12.46 -2.68 7.46
N LEU A 145 -11.43 -3.52 7.59
CA LEU A 145 -11.56 -4.95 7.29
C LEU A 145 -11.81 -5.77 8.56
N ALA A 146 -11.02 -5.55 9.61
CA ALA A 146 -11.19 -6.27 10.87
C ALA A 146 -12.25 -5.64 11.80
N ARG A 147 -12.76 -4.43 11.48
CA ARG A 147 -13.78 -3.69 12.24
C ARG A 147 -13.41 -3.51 13.73
N THR A 148 -12.14 -3.20 13.98
CA THR A 148 -11.60 -2.99 15.32
C THR A 148 -11.16 -1.56 15.54
N THR A 149 -11.18 -1.09 16.81
CA THR A 149 -10.61 0.19 17.23
C THR A 149 -9.34 -0.09 18.01
N PRO A 150 -8.14 -0.05 17.38
CA PRO A 150 -6.92 -0.57 17.99
C PRO A 150 -6.30 0.35 19.07
N CYS A 151 -6.72 1.62 19.13
CA CYS A 151 -6.28 2.61 20.11
C CYS A 151 -7.34 3.69 20.30
N THR A 152 -7.16 4.56 21.29
CA THR A 152 -8.09 5.66 21.57
C THR A 152 -7.51 7.05 21.24
N ARG A 153 -6.19 7.21 21.35
CA ARG A 153 -5.47 8.47 21.15
C ARG A 153 -4.19 8.21 20.38
N ALA A 154 -4.11 8.69 19.14
CA ALA A 154 -2.97 8.37 18.30
C ALA A 154 -2.19 9.61 17.82
N VAL A 155 -0.88 9.43 17.66
CA VAL A 155 0.03 10.36 16.98
C VAL A 155 0.32 9.82 15.58
N ILE A 156 0.25 10.69 14.58
CA ILE A 156 0.63 10.39 13.20
C ILE A 156 2.04 10.92 12.95
N VAL A 157 2.94 10.10 12.44
CA VAL A 157 4.29 10.48 12.02
C VAL A 157 4.30 10.56 10.50
N GLY A 158 4.24 11.77 9.97
CA GLY A 158 4.08 12.13 8.56
C GLY A 158 2.99 13.18 8.37
N THR A 159 3.05 13.91 7.25
CA THR A 159 2.10 14.98 6.91
C THR A 159 1.74 15.02 5.42
N GLU A 160 2.08 13.96 4.67
CA GLU A 160 1.67 13.77 3.28
C GLU A 160 0.17 13.38 3.18
N LEU A 161 -0.38 13.30 1.96
CA LEU A 161 -1.82 13.03 1.75
C LEU A 161 -2.30 11.73 2.40
N VAL A 162 -1.46 10.71 2.48
CA VAL A 162 -1.81 9.43 3.14
C VAL A 162 -1.93 9.61 4.66
N ALA A 163 -1.16 10.50 5.27
CA ALA A 163 -1.33 10.87 6.68
C ALA A 163 -2.72 11.49 6.95
N PHE A 164 -3.26 12.25 6.00
CA PHE A 164 -4.64 12.76 6.08
C PHE A 164 -5.68 11.67 5.95
N SER A 165 -5.41 10.60 5.18
CA SER A 165 -6.30 9.44 5.16
C SER A 165 -6.33 8.72 6.51
N SER A 166 -5.24 8.76 7.27
CA SER A 166 -5.22 8.28 8.68
C SER A 166 -6.14 9.10 9.57
N LEU A 167 -6.17 10.45 9.42
CA LEU A 167 -7.10 11.30 10.17
C LEU A 167 -8.57 10.95 9.87
N LEU A 168 -8.90 10.71 8.60
CA LEU A 168 -10.23 10.28 8.20
C LEU A 168 -10.61 8.92 8.79
N THR A 169 -9.66 7.98 8.78
CA THR A 169 -9.82 6.65 9.39
C THR A 169 -10.01 6.74 10.90
N MET A 170 -9.20 7.56 11.58
CA MET A 170 -9.32 7.79 13.02
C MET A 170 -10.69 8.39 13.38
N ARG A 171 -11.14 9.39 12.62
CA ARG A 171 -12.48 9.97 12.82
C ARG A 171 -13.59 8.94 12.67
N HIS A 172 -13.49 8.07 11.65
CA HIS A 172 -14.46 6.99 11.43
C HIS A 172 -14.49 6.00 12.61
N ALA A 173 -13.31 5.67 13.17
CA ALA A 173 -13.17 4.72 14.27
C ALA A 173 -13.34 5.34 15.66
N GLY A 174 -13.60 6.64 15.78
CA GLY A 174 -13.68 7.33 17.08
C GLY A 174 -12.32 7.49 17.79
N ILE A 175 -11.20 7.36 17.06
CA ILE A 175 -9.84 7.54 17.60
C ILE A 175 -9.51 9.04 17.56
N LYS A 176 -9.06 9.58 18.71
CA LYS A 176 -8.66 10.99 18.81
C LYS A 176 -7.24 11.19 18.26
N PRO A 177 -7.04 11.97 17.18
CA PRO A 177 -5.71 12.36 16.76
C PRO A 177 -5.14 13.38 17.75
N VAL A 178 -3.94 13.12 18.27
CA VAL A 178 -3.27 13.99 19.25
C VAL A 178 -2.35 14.98 18.54
N ALA A 179 -1.50 14.46 17.64
CA ALA A 179 -0.57 15.26 16.86
C ALA A 179 -0.24 14.61 15.52
N MET A 180 0.19 15.44 14.57
CA MET A 180 0.92 15.06 13.36
C MET A 180 2.35 15.58 13.49
N ILE A 181 3.33 14.72 13.27
CA ILE A 181 4.76 15.03 13.40
C ILE A 181 5.37 15.18 12.01
N GLU A 182 6.05 16.28 11.78
CA GLU A 182 6.80 16.59 10.57
C GLU A 182 8.23 17.00 10.91
N GLU A 183 9.17 16.31 10.29
CA GLU A 183 10.59 16.57 10.51
C GLU A 183 11.08 17.86 9.78
N SER A 184 10.44 18.14 8.64
CA SER A 184 10.71 19.34 7.83
C SER A 184 10.13 20.61 8.47
N ASP A 185 10.52 21.76 7.93
CA ASP A 185 10.05 23.10 8.34
C ASP A 185 8.61 23.41 7.91
N ARG A 186 8.00 22.53 7.09
CA ARG A 186 6.63 22.66 6.59
C ARG A 186 6.02 21.30 6.32
N ILE A 187 4.71 21.23 6.38
CA ILE A 187 3.97 20.01 6.02
C ILE A 187 4.14 19.66 4.53
N VAL A 188 4.12 18.36 4.23
CA VAL A 188 4.27 17.82 2.88
C VAL A 188 2.97 17.97 2.06
N ALA A 189 1.81 17.79 2.71
CA ALA A 189 0.52 17.96 2.03
C ALA A 189 0.31 19.40 1.52
N PRO A 190 -0.36 19.57 0.37
CA PRO A 190 -0.67 20.90 -0.16
C PRO A 190 -1.47 21.76 0.83
N ARG A 191 -1.32 23.09 0.74
CA ARG A 191 -2.16 24.03 1.49
C ARG A 191 -3.63 23.87 1.08
N PRO A 192 -4.59 23.98 2.05
CA PRO A 192 -4.46 24.35 3.45
C PRO A 192 -4.39 23.15 4.44
N GLY A 193 -3.71 22.05 4.08
CA GLY A 193 -3.69 20.79 4.87
C GLY A 193 -3.48 20.98 6.38
N GLY A 194 -2.44 21.74 6.80
CA GLY A 194 -2.17 21.96 8.22
C GLY A 194 -3.32 22.64 8.97
N TRP A 195 -4.00 23.59 8.33
CA TRP A 195 -5.21 24.22 8.88
C TRP A 195 -6.35 23.20 9.02
N ILE A 196 -6.57 22.35 8.00
CA ILE A 196 -7.58 21.29 8.04
C ILE A 196 -7.31 20.31 9.18
N ALA A 197 -6.06 19.86 9.36
CA ALA A 197 -5.68 18.95 10.44
C ALA A 197 -6.04 19.54 11.82
N ARG A 198 -5.76 20.81 12.03
CA ARG A 198 -6.06 21.51 13.29
C ARG A 198 -7.55 21.74 13.50
N MET A 199 -8.23 22.32 12.51
CA MET A 199 -9.62 22.79 12.66
C MET A 199 -10.65 21.67 12.51
N ALA A 200 -10.44 20.73 11.55
CA ALA A 200 -11.41 19.68 11.29
C ALA A 200 -11.19 18.41 12.12
N PHE A 201 -9.95 18.18 12.61
CA PHE A 201 -9.60 16.97 13.33
C PHE A 201 -9.04 17.23 14.73
N GLY A 202 -8.74 18.48 15.09
CA GLY A 202 -8.18 18.82 16.39
C GLY A 202 -6.76 18.32 16.62
N ALA A 203 -6.04 17.95 15.56
CA ALA A 203 -4.68 17.45 15.62
C ALA A 203 -3.69 18.61 15.71
N ARG A 204 -2.76 18.60 16.69
CA ARG A 204 -1.61 19.51 16.69
C ARG A 204 -0.71 19.15 15.53
N VAL A 205 -0.26 20.12 14.73
CA VAL A 205 0.75 19.91 13.69
C VAL A 205 2.08 20.45 14.19
N LEU A 206 3.05 19.56 14.39
CA LEU A 206 4.36 19.86 14.95
C LEU A 206 5.41 19.71 13.84
N GLU A 207 5.78 20.83 13.23
CA GLU A 207 6.83 20.94 12.24
C GLU A 207 8.21 21.02 12.93
N ARG A 208 9.29 20.75 12.21
CA ARG A 208 10.68 20.69 12.72
C ARG A 208 10.80 19.76 13.93
N THR A 209 10.03 18.69 13.93
CA THR A 209 9.92 17.77 15.05
C THR A 209 10.32 16.37 14.62
N ARG A 210 11.39 15.83 15.17
CA ARG A 210 11.84 14.47 14.91
C ARG A 210 11.40 13.51 16.02
N VAL A 211 11.13 12.29 15.63
CA VAL A 211 10.84 11.20 16.58
C VAL A 211 12.14 10.71 17.21
N VAL A 212 12.17 10.63 18.54
CA VAL A 212 13.32 10.16 19.33
C VAL A 212 13.12 8.72 19.76
N ALA A 213 12.05 8.43 20.51
CA ALA A 213 11.82 7.11 21.05
C ALA A 213 10.32 6.82 21.27
N ILE A 214 9.98 5.54 21.27
CA ILE A 214 8.64 5.05 21.63
C ILE A 214 8.70 4.49 23.05
N HIS A 215 7.73 4.88 23.89
CA HIS A 215 7.59 4.43 25.26
C HIS A 215 6.36 3.53 25.43
N GLY A 216 6.47 2.55 26.31
CA GLY A 216 5.38 1.68 26.73
C GLY A 216 5.85 0.32 27.22
N ALA A 217 5.09 -0.27 28.13
CA ALA A 217 5.26 -1.63 28.61
C ALA A 217 4.03 -2.45 28.17
N GLY A 218 4.20 -3.31 27.16
CA GLY A 218 3.11 -4.06 26.52
C GLY A 218 2.31 -3.22 25.52
N LYS A 219 1.80 -2.05 25.90
CA LYS A 219 1.11 -1.07 25.00
C LYS A 219 1.88 0.25 24.95
N VAL A 220 1.70 1.00 23.85
CA VAL A 220 2.21 2.38 23.72
C VAL A 220 1.64 3.23 24.84
N SER A 221 2.50 4.02 25.49
CA SER A 221 2.12 5.03 26.49
C SER A 221 2.52 6.45 26.08
N GLY A 222 3.45 6.59 25.11
CA GLY A 222 3.86 7.87 24.62
C GLY A 222 4.90 7.80 23.49
N LEU A 223 5.03 8.92 22.79
CA LEU A 223 6.03 9.16 21.77
C LEU A 223 6.93 10.31 22.22
N GLU A 224 8.23 10.03 22.41
CA GLU A 224 9.24 11.06 22.66
C GLU A 224 9.63 11.71 21.34
N VAL A 225 9.54 13.02 21.31
CA VAL A 225 9.93 13.86 20.17
C VAL A 225 10.91 14.94 20.59
N GLU A 226 11.66 15.44 19.62
CA GLU A 226 12.58 16.55 19.82
C GLU A 226 12.29 17.65 18.82
N ARG A 227 12.15 18.87 19.31
CA ARG A 227 11.91 20.08 18.53
C ARG A 227 12.80 21.21 19.04
N ASP A 228 13.55 21.84 18.15
CA ASP A 228 14.43 22.96 18.47
C ASP A 228 15.38 22.68 19.70
N GLY A 229 15.86 21.41 19.82
CA GLY A 229 16.69 20.93 20.91
C GLY A 229 15.96 20.56 22.20
N ALA A 230 14.69 20.88 22.33
CA ALA A 230 13.87 20.49 23.48
C ALA A 230 13.18 19.13 23.21
N ARG A 231 13.10 18.31 24.25
CA ARG A 231 12.41 17.02 24.20
C ARG A 231 11.11 17.06 24.97
N GLU A 232 10.07 16.46 24.40
CA GLU A 232 8.80 16.24 25.09
C GLU A 232 8.29 14.81 24.82
N VAL A 233 7.50 14.28 25.74
CA VAL A 233 6.76 13.01 25.55
C VAL A 233 5.31 13.33 25.31
N ILE A 234 4.81 12.98 24.12
CA ILE A 234 3.41 13.12 23.76
C ILE A 234 2.68 11.86 24.21
N ALA A 235 1.80 11.97 25.21
CA ALA A 235 1.00 10.86 25.71
C ALA A 235 0.01 10.37 24.68
N CYS A 236 0.10 9.09 24.29
CA CYS A 236 -0.77 8.42 23.30
C CYS A 236 -0.75 6.91 23.55
N ASP A 237 -1.76 6.19 23.05
CA ASP A 237 -1.83 4.73 23.04
C ASP A 237 -1.76 4.13 21.63
N GLY A 238 -1.55 4.98 20.62
CA GLY A 238 -1.35 4.61 19.24
C GLY A 238 -0.35 5.51 18.52
N ILE A 239 0.47 4.94 17.66
CA ILE A 239 1.41 5.66 16.79
C ILE A 239 1.24 5.14 15.37
N VAL A 240 1.00 6.04 14.41
CA VAL A 240 0.81 5.72 13.00
C VAL A 240 1.95 6.31 12.19
N PHE A 241 2.81 5.46 11.67
CA PHE A 241 3.83 5.85 10.70
C PHE A 241 3.22 5.91 9.31
N SER A 242 3.26 7.08 8.67
CA SER A 242 2.71 7.31 7.34
C SER A 242 3.80 7.58 6.32
N GLY A 243 3.52 7.28 5.04
CA GLY A 243 4.44 7.55 3.94
C GLY A 243 5.71 6.71 3.92
N ARG A 244 6.77 7.25 3.27
CA ARG A 244 8.00 6.53 2.97
C ARG A 244 7.72 5.18 2.30
N PHE A 245 6.97 5.23 1.21
CA PHE A 245 6.60 4.05 0.43
C PHE A 245 7.80 3.46 -0.28
N VAL A 246 7.84 2.13 -0.33
CA VAL A 246 8.84 1.36 -1.08
C VAL A 246 8.15 0.34 -1.96
N PRO A 247 8.67 0.04 -3.16
CA PRO A 247 8.14 -1.00 -4.02
C PRO A 247 8.08 -2.35 -3.30
N GLU A 248 7.03 -3.14 -3.55
CA GLU A 248 6.92 -4.50 -3.01
C GLU A 248 7.76 -5.47 -3.85
N THR A 249 9.05 -5.49 -3.60
CA THR A 249 10.04 -6.26 -4.33
C THR A 249 10.54 -7.50 -3.58
N ALA A 250 9.84 -7.95 -2.55
CA ALA A 250 10.29 -9.07 -1.72
C ALA A 250 10.57 -10.36 -2.51
N ILE A 251 9.80 -10.64 -3.58
CA ILE A 251 10.01 -11.79 -4.46
C ILE A 251 10.85 -11.46 -5.70
N VAL A 252 11.01 -10.17 -6.03
CA VAL A 252 11.80 -9.73 -7.19
C VAL A 252 13.29 -9.70 -6.86
N ARG A 253 13.67 -9.18 -5.69
CA ARG A 253 15.08 -9.07 -5.26
C ARG A 253 15.87 -10.39 -5.23
N PRO A 254 15.30 -11.52 -4.76
CA PRO A 254 16.00 -12.79 -4.79
C PRO A 254 15.90 -13.52 -6.14
N SER A 255 15.21 -12.96 -7.14
CA SER A 255 15.05 -13.55 -8.47
C SER A 255 16.20 -13.17 -9.41
N HIS A 256 16.10 -13.60 -10.66
CA HIS A 256 17.02 -13.25 -11.75
C HIS A 256 16.75 -11.87 -12.37
N LEU A 257 15.70 -11.15 -11.92
CA LEU A 257 15.33 -9.84 -12.45
C LEU A 257 16.19 -8.74 -11.82
N GLU A 258 16.62 -7.77 -12.63
CA GLU A 258 17.39 -6.63 -12.16
C GLU A 258 16.53 -5.63 -11.40
N ILE A 259 17.10 -5.06 -10.35
CA ILE A 259 16.50 -3.99 -9.54
C ILE A 259 17.22 -2.67 -9.82
N ASP A 260 16.45 -1.65 -10.14
CA ASP A 260 16.93 -0.28 -10.23
C ASP A 260 17.28 0.27 -8.83
N PRO A 261 18.55 0.60 -8.56
CA PRO A 261 18.97 1.07 -7.24
C PRO A 261 18.35 2.42 -6.86
N ALA A 262 17.94 3.24 -7.82
CA ALA A 262 17.37 4.56 -7.55
C ALA A 262 15.91 4.48 -7.09
N THR A 263 15.11 3.64 -7.72
CA THR A 263 13.68 3.46 -7.40
C THR A 263 13.42 2.32 -6.44
N GLY A 264 14.32 1.32 -6.40
CA GLY A 264 14.14 0.06 -5.68
C GLY A 264 13.14 -0.89 -6.32
N GLY A 265 12.55 -0.53 -7.46
CA GLY A 265 11.67 -1.36 -8.29
C GLY A 265 12.47 -2.18 -9.32
N PRO A 266 11.82 -3.04 -10.11
CA PRO A 266 12.47 -3.74 -11.21
C PRO A 266 12.90 -2.76 -12.31
N VAL A 267 14.04 -3.02 -12.95
CA VAL A 267 14.46 -2.33 -14.17
C VAL A 267 13.48 -2.66 -15.29
N ILE A 268 12.99 -1.63 -15.99
CA ILE A 268 12.06 -1.79 -17.12
C ILE A 268 12.48 -0.94 -18.31
N ASP A 269 12.05 -1.37 -19.50
CA ASP A 269 12.09 -0.55 -20.69
C ASP A 269 10.83 0.32 -20.86
N GLN A 270 10.72 1.07 -21.97
CA GLN A 270 9.57 1.94 -22.26
C GLN A 270 8.25 1.18 -22.48
N TYR A 271 8.27 -0.13 -22.61
CA TYR A 271 7.10 -1.00 -22.74
C TYR A 271 6.74 -1.73 -21.44
N GLY A 272 7.42 -1.42 -20.35
CA GLY A 272 7.22 -2.08 -19.05
C GLY A 272 7.84 -3.48 -18.96
N ARG A 273 8.71 -3.89 -19.93
CA ARG A 273 9.39 -5.19 -19.89
C ARG A 273 10.56 -5.12 -18.92
N CYS A 274 10.66 -6.11 -18.05
CA CYS A 274 11.79 -6.27 -17.13
C CYS A 274 13.06 -6.73 -17.87
N SER A 275 14.16 -6.92 -17.14
CA SER A 275 15.43 -7.46 -17.67
C SER A 275 15.27 -8.83 -18.35
N ASP A 276 14.34 -9.67 -17.87
CA ASP A 276 13.83 -10.84 -18.61
C ASP A 276 12.53 -10.40 -19.35
N PRO A 277 12.48 -10.44 -20.68
CA PRO A 277 11.34 -9.98 -21.49
C PRO A 277 10.08 -10.84 -21.33
N THR A 278 10.14 -11.95 -20.61
CA THR A 278 8.97 -12.73 -20.19
C THR A 278 8.18 -12.00 -19.12
N TYR A 279 8.86 -11.16 -18.31
CA TYR A 279 8.32 -10.42 -17.19
C TYR A 279 8.07 -8.96 -17.54
N PHE A 280 6.95 -8.45 -17.04
CA PHE A 280 6.53 -7.04 -17.14
C PHE A 280 6.23 -6.52 -15.74
N ALA A 281 6.29 -5.21 -15.56
CA ALA A 281 5.91 -4.58 -14.31
C ALA A 281 5.03 -3.35 -14.56
N ALA A 282 4.07 -3.10 -13.65
CA ALA A 282 3.17 -1.95 -13.73
C ALA A 282 2.69 -1.50 -12.34
N GLY A 283 2.22 -0.26 -12.29
CA GLY A 283 1.62 0.35 -11.12
C GLY A 283 2.63 0.77 -10.05
N ASN A 284 2.19 0.79 -8.80
CA ASN A 284 3.00 1.31 -7.70
C ASN A 284 4.25 0.47 -7.37
N LEU A 285 4.44 -0.66 -8.01
CA LEU A 285 5.70 -1.39 -8.00
C LEU A 285 6.83 -0.57 -8.65
N LEU A 286 6.50 0.26 -9.63
CA LEU A 286 7.44 1.12 -10.35
C LEU A 286 7.51 2.52 -9.74
N ARG A 287 6.38 3.06 -9.31
CA ARG A 287 6.21 4.40 -8.74
C ARG A 287 5.38 4.33 -7.46
N PRO A 288 6.02 4.17 -6.29
CA PRO A 288 5.36 3.79 -5.04
C PRO A 288 4.29 4.74 -4.49
N VAL A 289 4.20 5.97 -4.99
CA VAL A 289 3.33 7.02 -4.44
C VAL A 289 2.23 7.47 -5.42
N GLU A 290 2.05 6.75 -6.51
CA GLU A 290 1.04 7.11 -7.51
C GLU A 290 -0.38 6.81 -7.06
N ALA A 291 -1.29 7.65 -7.56
CA ALA A 291 -2.71 7.47 -7.30
C ALA A 291 -3.28 6.25 -8.05
N SER A 292 -4.41 5.71 -7.57
CA SER A 292 -5.03 4.52 -8.13
C SER A 292 -5.33 4.62 -9.64
N TRP A 293 -5.72 5.81 -10.11
CA TRP A 293 -5.98 6.03 -11.55
C TRP A 293 -4.73 5.96 -12.42
N THR A 294 -3.56 6.36 -11.91
CA THR A 294 -2.28 6.22 -12.61
C THR A 294 -1.93 4.74 -12.70
N ALA A 295 -2.01 4.02 -11.58
CA ALA A 295 -1.76 2.58 -11.54
C ALA A 295 -2.73 1.80 -12.45
N TRP A 296 -4.00 2.20 -12.53
CA TRP A 296 -4.98 1.64 -13.47
C TRP A 296 -4.60 1.93 -14.92
N GLY A 297 -4.17 3.15 -15.22
CA GLY A 297 -3.74 3.54 -16.57
C GLY A 297 -2.50 2.79 -17.05
N GLU A 298 -1.55 2.53 -16.16
CA GLU A 298 -0.34 1.76 -16.48
C GLU A 298 -0.61 0.26 -16.70
N GLY A 299 -1.60 -0.30 -16.03
CA GLY A 299 -2.00 -1.68 -16.24
C GLY A 299 -2.64 -1.94 -17.60
N ARG A 300 -3.14 -0.91 -18.27
CA ARG A 300 -3.77 -1.00 -19.61
C ARG A 300 -2.76 -0.90 -20.72
#